data_8e8f6831732c5bc722c2823d41c3e909
#
_entry.id   8e8f6831732c5bc722c2823d41c3e909
#
_cell.length_a   1.000
_cell.length_b   1.000
_cell.length_c   1.000
_cell.angle_alpha   90.00
_cell.angle_beta   90.00
_cell.angle_gamma   90.00
#
_symmetry.space_group_name_H-M   'P 1'
#
loop_
_entity.id
_entity.type
_entity.pdbx_description
1 polymer ?
#
loop_
_entity_poly.entity_id
_entity_poly.type
_entity_poly.pdbx_seq_one_letter_code
_entity_poly.pdbx_strand_id
1 'polypeptide(L)'
;MFFFIPELRGFAYKLDKALLKRMIVYSFPVLILGLVGILNQTVDKMIYPFLFEDRQEGLVQLGIYAATSKIAMVMAMFTQAFRYAYEPFVFGKDREGDNRKMYAAAMKYFLIFSLLAFLAVMFYLDLLRYLVARGYWEGLGVVAVVMLAEICKGIYFNLSFWYKLTDETRWGAYFSLIGCAIIVVMNIVFVPVYGYIASAWASVAGYGVIMLLSYWMGQKKYPIQYDLKSLGLYILLAAVLYVIGEQVP
;
A
#
# COMPACT_ATOMS: atom_id res chain seq x y z
N MET A 1 -28.89 -8.38 -9.60
CA MET A 1 -28.98 -9.84 -9.53
C MET A 1 -30.07 -10.44 -10.43
N PHE A 2 -31.20 -9.76 -10.67
CA PHE A 2 -32.31 -10.27 -11.52
C PHE A 2 -32.01 -10.35 -13.03
N PHE A 3 -31.04 -9.63 -13.55
CA PHE A 3 -30.70 -9.58 -14.98
C PHE A 3 -30.03 -10.86 -15.53
N PHE A 4 -29.50 -11.73 -14.67
CA PHE A 4 -28.80 -12.96 -15.09
C PHE A 4 -29.67 -14.22 -15.04
N ILE A 5 -30.92 -14.13 -14.60
CA ILE A 5 -31.82 -15.28 -14.51
C ILE A 5 -32.14 -15.93 -15.87
N PRO A 6 -32.29 -15.16 -16.98
CA PRO A 6 -32.54 -15.78 -18.29
C PRO A 6 -31.36 -16.59 -18.81
N GLU A 7 -30.11 -16.15 -18.52
CA GLU A 7 -28.90 -16.84 -18.98
C GLU A 7 -28.62 -18.14 -18.22
N LEU A 8 -29.18 -18.27 -17.01
CA LEU A 8 -29.07 -19.48 -16.19
C LEU A 8 -30.08 -20.56 -16.59
N ARG A 9 -31.10 -20.23 -17.41
CA ARG A 9 -32.06 -21.19 -17.95
C ARG A 9 -31.45 -21.94 -19.12
N GLY A 10 -31.02 -23.17 -18.87
CA GLY A 10 -30.46 -24.07 -19.91
C GLY A 10 -29.11 -24.67 -19.56
N PHE A 11 -28.49 -24.25 -18.47
CA PHE A 11 -27.25 -24.87 -17.98
C PHE A 11 -27.57 -26.14 -17.16
N ALA A 12 -26.95 -27.25 -17.53
CA ALA A 12 -26.95 -28.45 -16.69
C ALA A 12 -26.06 -28.15 -15.47
N TYR A 13 -26.67 -27.96 -14.30
CA TYR A 13 -25.96 -27.72 -13.02
C TYR A 13 -25.20 -28.99 -12.58
N LYS A 14 -24.15 -29.36 -13.32
CA LYS A 14 -23.24 -30.43 -12.90
C LYS A 14 -22.03 -29.75 -12.28
N LEU A 15 -21.89 -29.92 -10.98
CA LEU A 15 -20.72 -29.41 -10.25
C LEU A 15 -19.51 -30.28 -10.59
N ASP A 16 -18.58 -29.74 -11.38
CA ASP A 16 -17.31 -30.41 -11.63
C ASP A 16 -16.42 -30.25 -10.39
N LYS A 17 -16.32 -31.34 -9.61
CA LYS A 17 -15.53 -31.39 -8.38
C LYS A 17 -14.03 -31.16 -8.62
N ALA A 18 -13.52 -31.56 -9.79
CA ALA A 18 -12.10 -31.38 -10.13
C ALA A 18 -11.80 -29.89 -10.39
N LEU A 19 -12.66 -29.22 -11.17
CA LEU A 19 -12.57 -27.80 -11.43
C LEU A 19 -12.75 -27.00 -10.13
N LEU A 20 -13.74 -27.33 -9.32
CA LEU A 20 -13.96 -26.68 -8.02
C LEU A 20 -12.74 -26.78 -7.10
N LYS A 21 -12.13 -27.97 -7.02
CA LYS A 21 -10.91 -28.17 -6.21
C LYS A 21 -9.77 -27.29 -6.71
N ARG A 22 -9.56 -27.21 -8.03
CA ARG A 22 -8.52 -26.33 -8.62
C ARG A 22 -8.78 -24.86 -8.30
N MET A 23 -10.03 -24.41 -8.43
CA MET A 23 -10.43 -23.05 -8.08
C MET A 23 -10.19 -22.72 -6.61
N ILE A 24 -10.55 -23.61 -5.70
CA ILE A 24 -10.34 -23.43 -4.24
C ILE A 24 -8.84 -23.35 -3.92
N VAL A 25 -8.03 -24.27 -4.47
CA VAL A 25 -6.58 -24.29 -4.23
C VAL A 25 -5.90 -23.00 -4.72
N TYR A 26 -6.37 -22.43 -5.82
CA TYR A 26 -5.88 -21.15 -6.33
C TYR A 26 -6.41 -19.96 -5.50
N SER A 27 -7.70 -19.97 -5.16
CA SER A 27 -8.36 -18.84 -4.49
C SER A 27 -7.97 -18.70 -3.01
N PHE A 28 -7.62 -19.79 -2.35
CA PHE A 28 -7.29 -19.77 -0.92
C PHE A 28 -6.06 -18.91 -0.58
N PRO A 29 -4.91 -19.02 -1.28
CA PRO A 29 -3.78 -18.10 -1.07
C PRO A 29 -4.12 -16.64 -1.39
N VAL A 30 -4.94 -16.41 -2.43
CA VAL A 30 -5.38 -15.06 -2.81
C VAL A 30 -6.30 -14.45 -1.73
N LEU A 31 -7.16 -15.26 -1.12
CA LEU A 31 -8.02 -14.84 0.00
C LEU A 31 -7.16 -14.45 1.21
N ILE A 32 -6.18 -15.26 1.57
CA ILE A 32 -5.22 -14.94 2.65
C ILE A 32 -4.51 -13.62 2.34
N LEU A 33 -4.00 -13.46 1.11
CA LEU A 33 -3.35 -12.22 0.66
C LEU A 33 -4.27 -11.01 0.85
N GLY A 34 -5.53 -11.13 0.46
CA GLY A 34 -6.53 -10.07 0.60
C GLY A 34 -6.83 -9.74 2.06
N LEU A 35 -7.06 -10.75 2.90
CA LEU A 35 -7.32 -10.58 4.34
C LEU A 35 -6.13 -9.94 5.06
N VAL A 36 -4.92 -10.45 4.83
CA VAL A 36 -3.71 -9.91 5.44
C VAL A 36 -3.41 -8.51 4.90
N GLY A 37 -3.74 -8.24 3.63
CA GLY A 37 -3.63 -6.90 3.04
C GLY A 37 -4.56 -5.88 3.72
N ILE A 38 -5.79 -6.28 4.08
CA ILE A 38 -6.71 -5.45 4.86
C ILE A 38 -6.20 -5.28 6.30
N LEU A 39 -5.74 -6.35 6.93
CA LEU A 39 -5.14 -6.29 8.26
C LEU A 39 -3.96 -5.33 8.31
N ASN A 40 -3.06 -5.36 7.34
CA ASN A 40 -1.93 -4.43 7.25
C ASN A 40 -2.34 -2.94 7.22
N GLN A 41 -3.55 -2.64 6.75
CA GLN A 41 -4.06 -1.27 6.68
C GLN A 41 -4.84 -0.83 7.92
N THR A 42 -5.25 -1.78 8.77
CA THR A 42 -6.18 -1.52 9.88
C THR A 42 -5.67 -2.01 11.23
N VAL A 43 -4.72 -2.94 11.25
CA VAL A 43 -4.24 -3.57 12.48
C VAL A 43 -3.64 -2.55 13.45
N ASP A 44 -2.91 -1.57 12.95
CA ASP A 44 -2.39 -0.46 13.72
C ASP A 44 -3.50 0.25 14.51
N LYS A 45 -4.64 0.51 13.86
CA LYS A 45 -5.80 1.19 14.48
C LYS A 45 -6.58 0.29 15.43
N MET A 46 -6.65 -1.01 15.13
CA MET A 46 -7.40 -1.98 15.96
C MET A 46 -6.74 -2.24 17.31
N ILE A 47 -5.40 -2.21 17.37
CA ILE A 47 -4.66 -2.51 18.60
C ILE A 47 -4.52 -1.30 19.55
N TYR A 48 -4.72 -0.08 19.06
CA TYR A 48 -4.54 1.16 19.84
C TYR A 48 -5.22 1.17 21.21
N PRO A 49 -6.51 0.81 21.35
CA PRO A 49 -7.19 0.83 22.64
C PRO A 49 -6.61 -0.13 23.69
N PHE A 50 -5.73 -1.03 23.26
CA PHE A 50 -5.10 -2.05 24.13
C PHE A 50 -3.64 -1.74 24.44
N LEU A 51 -3.07 -0.69 23.83
CA LEU A 51 -1.65 -0.33 23.99
C LEU A 51 -1.40 0.69 25.08
N PHE A 52 -2.44 1.34 25.61
CA PHE A 52 -2.36 2.35 26.66
C PHE A 52 -3.02 1.83 27.92
N GLU A 53 -2.47 2.22 29.09
CA GLU A 53 -3.07 1.91 30.40
C GLU A 53 -4.43 2.60 30.52
N ASP A 54 -4.51 3.88 30.09
CA ASP A 54 -5.78 4.58 29.95
C ASP A 54 -6.34 4.42 28.54
N ARG A 55 -7.48 3.74 28.46
CA ARG A 55 -8.21 3.54 27.21
C ARG A 55 -8.63 4.86 26.55
N GLN A 56 -8.90 5.89 27.33
CA GLN A 56 -9.28 7.22 26.81
C GLN A 56 -8.11 7.86 26.07
N GLU A 57 -6.91 7.80 26.65
CA GLU A 57 -5.69 8.28 26.00
C GLU A 57 -5.44 7.56 24.67
N GLY A 58 -5.55 6.23 24.66
CA GLY A 58 -5.43 5.43 23.46
C GLY A 58 -6.43 5.84 22.36
N LEU A 59 -7.68 6.16 22.74
CA LEU A 59 -8.68 6.63 21.77
C LEU A 59 -8.38 8.04 21.23
N VAL A 60 -7.83 8.92 22.05
CA VAL A 60 -7.39 10.27 21.62
C VAL A 60 -6.24 10.15 20.62
N GLN A 61 -5.21 9.38 20.94
CA GLN A 61 -4.08 9.12 20.06
C GLN A 61 -4.52 8.49 18.72
N LEU A 62 -5.42 7.52 18.79
CA LEU A 62 -6.04 6.93 17.60
C LEU A 62 -6.82 7.96 16.78
N GLY A 63 -7.56 8.85 17.44
CA GLY A 63 -8.31 9.93 16.80
C GLY A 63 -7.41 10.86 15.99
N ILE A 64 -6.29 11.28 16.58
CA ILE A 64 -5.29 12.14 15.92
C ILE A 64 -4.70 11.43 14.71
N TYR A 65 -4.24 10.20 14.88
CA TYR A 65 -3.68 9.38 13.78
C TYR A 65 -4.67 9.14 12.65
N ALA A 66 -5.91 8.78 13.00
CA ALA A 66 -6.96 8.51 12.02
C ALA A 66 -7.38 9.77 11.25
N ALA A 67 -7.47 10.92 11.93
CA ALA A 67 -7.83 12.19 11.33
C ALA A 67 -6.76 12.66 10.34
N THR A 68 -5.49 12.61 10.73
CA THR A 68 -4.36 13.01 9.86
C THR A 68 -4.12 12.04 8.72
N SER A 69 -4.34 10.73 8.94
CA SER A 69 -4.30 9.71 7.88
C SER A 69 -5.34 9.96 6.77
N LYS A 70 -6.44 10.69 7.04
CA LYS A 70 -7.41 11.08 6.01
C LYS A 70 -6.83 12.04 4.97
N ILE A 71 -5.91 12.91 5.36
CA ILE A 71 -5.19 13.77 4.40
C ILE A 71 -4.30 12.89 3.51
N ALA A 72 -3.56 11.96 4.11
CA ALA A 72 -2.72 11.03 3.37
C ALA A 72 -3.51 10.04 2.48
N MET A 73 -4.83 9.89 2.70
CA MET A 73 -5.70 9.04 1.87
C MET A 73 -5.69 9.44 0.39
N VAL A 74 -5.40 10.69 0.06
CA VAL A 74 -5.21 11.14 -1.33
C VAL A 74 -4.17 10.27 -2.04
N MET A 75 -3.06 9.93 -1.37
CA MET A 75 -2.04 9.05 -1.93
C MET A 75 -2.55 7.61 -2.10
N ALA A 76 -3.32 7.10 -1.13
CA ALA A 76 -3.93 5.78 -1.24
C ALA A 76 -4.92 5.70 -2.42
N MET A 77 -5.73 6.74 -2.62
CA MET A 77 -6.65 6.84 -3.76
C MET A 77 -5.89 6.88 -5.09
N PHE A 78 -4.81 7.66 -5.17
CA PHE A 78 -3.95 7.72 -6.35
C PHE A 78 -3.35 6.33 -6.66
N THR A 79 -2.77 5.67 -5.66
CA THR A 79 -2.20 4.33 -5.81
C THR A 79 -3.26 3.32 -6.29
N GLN A 80 -4.48 3.41 -5.76
CA GLN A 80 -5.58 2.53 -6.13
C GLN A 80 -6.07 2.80 -7.57
N ALA A 81 -6.21 4.06 -7.95
CA ALA A 81 -6.59 4.44 -9.32
C ALA A 81 -5.54 3.95 -10.33
N PHE A 82 -4.25 4.16 -10.04
CA PHE A 82 -3.17 3.66 -10.87
C PHE A 82 -3.23 2.13 -10.99
N ARG A 83 -3.44 1.43 -9.89
CA ARG A 83 -3.55 -0.03 -9.88
C ARG A 83 -4.69 -0.52 -10.77
N TYR A 84 -5.89 0.05 -10.65
CA TYR A 84 -7.04 -0.33 -11.47
C TYR A 84 -6.84 -0.06 -12.96
N ALA A 85 -6.16 1.01 -13.31
CA ALA A 85 -5.85 1.32 -14.70
C ALA A 85 -4.77 0.39 -15.27
N TYR A 86 -3.77 0.05 -14.46
CA TYR A 86 -2.59 -0.66 -14.91
C TYR A 86 -2.73 -2.20 -14.86
N GLU A 87 -3.43 -2.75 -13.88
CA GLU A 87 -3.56 -4.19 -13.65
C GLU A 87 -4.15 -4.95 -14.87
N PRO A 88 -5.26 -4.50 -15.50
CA PRO A 88 -5.79 -5.12 -16.71
C PRO A 88 -4.82 -5.07 -17.90
N PHE A 89 -4.07 -3.98 -18.00
CA PHE A 89 -3.09 -3.80 -19.07
C PHE A 89 -1.91 -4.76 -18.95
N VAL A 90 -1.43 -5.01 -17.73
CA VAL A 90 -0.37 -6.00 -17.45
C VAL A 90 -0.80 -7.39 -17.88
N PHE A 91 -1.96 -7.85 -17.41
CA PHE A 91 -2.44 -9.20 -17.70
C PHE A 91 -2.90 -9.39 -19.16
N GLY A 92 -3.34 -8.31 -19.83
CA GLY A 92 -3.73 -8.36 -21.25
C GLY A 92 -2.54 -8.55 -22.19
N LYS A 93 -1.42 -7.88 -21.91
CA LYS A 93 -0.23 -7.88 -22.76
C LYS A 93 0.78 -8.98 -22.46
N ASP A 94 0.70 -9.65 -21.32
CA ASP A 94 1.63 -10.72 -20.95
C ASP A 94 1.60 -11.89 -21.95
N ARG A 95 0.53 -12.02 -22.71
CA ARG A 95 0.39 -13.01 -23.81
C ARG A 95 1.17 -12.65 -25.08
N GLU A 96 1.66 -11.41 -25.22
CA GLU A 96 2.28 -10.89 -26.46
C GLU A 96 3.82 -10.87 -26.44
N GLY A 97 4.47 -11.28 -25.34
CA GLY A 97 5.95 -11.36 -25.25
C GLY A 97 6.55 -10.64 -24.03
N ASP A 98 7.86 -10.37 -24.08
CA ASP A 98 8.62 -9.78 -22.96
C ASP A 98 8.27 -8.29 -22.72
N ASN A 99 7.41 -8.02 -21.76
CA ASN A 99 6.93 -6.69 -21.41
C ASN A 99 7.72 -6.01 -20.26
N ARG A 100 8.93 -6.51 -19.93
CA ARG A 100 9.74 -6.01 -18.78
C ARG A 100 10.04 -4.52 -18.86
N LYS A 101 10.30 -3.98 -20.06
CA LYS A 101 10.52 -2.54 -20.27
C LYS A 101 9.29 -1.72 -19.91
N MET A 102 8.10 -2.24 -20.21
CA MET A 102 6.84 -1.60 -19.86
C MET A 102 6.64 -1.54 -18.33
N TYR A 103 6.96 -2.63 -17.63
CA TYR A 103 6.86 -2.67 -16.16
C TYR A 103 7.84 -1.70 -15.50
N ALA A 104 9.07 -1.59 -16.03
CA ALA A 104 10.04 -0.60 -15.56
C ALA A 104 9.55 0.85 -15.80
N ALA A 105 8.98 1.12 -16.97
CA ALA A 105 8.42 2.44 -17.30
C ALA A 105 7.24 2.79 -16.39
N ALA A 106 6.31 1.83 -16.16
CA ALA A 106 5.17 2.04 -15.28
C ALA A 106 5.60 2.37 -13.84
N MET A 107 6.59 1.66 -13.31
CA MET A 107 7.18 1.96 -12.00
C MET A 107 7.75 3.39 -11.96
N LYS A 108 8.47 3.80 -13.00
CA LYS A 108 9.05 5.14 -13.09
C LYS A 108 7.95 6.22 -13.07
N TYR A 109 6.95 6.10 -13.91
CA TYR A 109 5.85 7.07 -13.95
C TYR A 109 5.03 7.05 -12.66
N PHE A 110 4.74 5.88 -12.10
CA PHE A 110 4.08 5.77 -10.81
C PHE A 110 4.84 6.57 -9.73
N LEU A 111 6.16 6.39 -9.63
CA LEU A 111 6.97 7.10 -8.65
C LEU A 111 6.95 8.62 -8.88
N ILE A 112 7.11 9.08 -10.12
CA ILE A 112 7.09 10.51 -10.45
C ILE A 112 5.76 11.13 -10.01
N PHE A 113 4.63 10.54 -10.40
CA PHE A 113 3.31 11.07 -10.04
C PHE A 113 3.02 10.97 -8.54
N SER A 114 3.50 9.91 -7.87
CA SER A 114 3.38 9.79 -6.41
C SER A 114 4.17 10.87 -5.68
N LEU A 115 5.39 11.18 -6.14
CA LEU A 115 6.21 12.26 -5.57
C LEU A 115 5.60 13.65 -5.84
N LEU A 116 5.03 13.87 -7.02
CA LEU A 116 4.29 15.11 -7.30
C LEU A 116 3.06 15.25 -6.40
N ALA A 117 2.29 14.17 -6.22
CA ALA A 117 1.15 14.17 -5.31
C ALA A 117 1.58 14.41 -3.85
N PHE A 118 2.71 13.83 -3.44
CA PHE A 118 3.31 14.08 -2.13
C PHE A 118 3.63 15.56 -1.94
N LEU A 119 4.38 16.17 -2.87
CA LEU A 119 4.72 17.59 -2.80
C LEU A 119 3.48 18.48 -2.84
N ALA A 120 2.51 18.17 -3.69
CA ALA A 120 1.27 18.92 -3.76
C ALA A 120 0.53 18.91 -2.41
N VAL A 121 0.38 17.74 -1.76
CA VAL A 121 -0.27 17.64 -0.44
C VAL A 121 0.54 18.39 0.61
N MET A 122 1.87 18.28 0.61
CA MET A 122 2.70 18.93 1.62
C MET A 122 2.72 20.44 1.49
N PHE A 123 2.81 20.99 0.26
CA PHE A 123 2.79 22.44 0.03
C PHE A 123 1.42 23.08 0.31
N TYR A 124 0.34 22.31 0.14
CA TYR A 124 -1.01 22.78 0.45
C TYR A 124 -1.54 22.26 1.80
N LEU A 125 -0.63 21.78 2.68
CA LEU A 125 -1.03 21.21 3.98
C LEU A 125 -1.78 22.23 4.84
N ASP A 126 -1.40 23.50 4.80
CA ASP A 126 -2.09 24.59 5.50
C ASP A 126 -3.53 24.81 5.03
N LEU A 127 -3.82 24.53 3.77
CA LEU A 127 -5.18 24.54 3.25
C LEU A 127 -5.92 23.24 3.62
N LEU A 128 -5.24 22.09 3.51
CA LEU A 128 -5.82 20.78 3.77
C LEU A 128 -6.12 20.54 5.24
N ARG A 129 -5.43 21.22 6.17
CA ARG A 129 -5.72 21.12 7.61
C ARG A 129 -7.17 21.49 7.97
N TYR A 130 -7.83 22.35 7.19
CA TYR A 130 -9.24 22.70 7.42
C TYR A 130 -10.22 21.57 7.13
N LEU A 131 -9.79 20.50 6.47
CA LEU A 131 -10.57 19.26 6.31
C LEU A 131 -10.61 18.44 7.60
N VAL A 132 -9.77 18.78 8.57
CA VAL A 132 -9.62 18.08 9.85
C VAL A 132 -10.00 19.03 10.98
N ALA A 133 -10.73 18.54 11.99
CA ALA A 133 -11.10 19.36 13.14
C ALA A 133 -9.86 19.87 13.87
N ARG A 134 -9.93 21.10 14.40
CA ARG A 134 -8.79 21.80 15.02
C ARG A 134 -8.09 21.02 16.14
N GLY A 135 -8.84 20.23 16.91
CA GLY A 135 -8.27 19.38 17.96
C GLY A 135 -7.32 18.30 17.52
N TYR A 136 -7.21 18.02 16.20
CA TYR A 136 -6.32 17.01 15.64
C TYR A 136 -5.13 17.60 14.84
N TRP A 137 -4.96 18.92 14.85
CA TRP A 137 -3.91 19.58 14.08
C TRP A 137 -2.49 19.26 14.56
N GLU A 138 -2.33 18.87 15.81
CA GLU A 138 -1.03 18.41 16.33
C GLU A 138 -0.47 17.20 15.56
N GLY A 139 -1.35 16.37 14.98
CA GLY A 139 -0.96 15.23 14.17
C GLY A 139 -0.52 15.57 12.73
N LEU A 140 -0.62 16.82 12.27
CA LEU A 140 -0.31 17.16 10.86
C LEU A 140 1.14 16.84 10.47
N GLY A 141 2.09 16.92 11.40
CA GLY A 141 3.47 16.54 11.17
C GLY A 141 3.68 15.07 10.76
N VAL A 142 2.69 14.21 11.04
CA VAL A 142 2.76 12.78 10.68
C VAL A 142 2.28 12.51 9.25
N VAL A 143 1.59 13.47 8.61
CA VAL A 143 1.05 13.31 7.24
C VAL A 143 2.14 12.91 6.26
N ALA A 144 3.31 13.57 6.30
CA ALA A 144 4.44 13.25 5.43
C ALA A 144 4.90 11.79 5.60
N VAL A 145 4.97 11.29 6.84
CA VAL A 145 5.41 9.93 7.15
C VAL A 145 4.39 8.90 6.66
N VAL A 146 3.09 9.17 6.87
CA VAL A 146 2.02 8.29 6.38
C VAL A 146 1.99 8.26 4.84
N MET A 147 2.18 9.39 4.18
CA MET A 147 2.28 9.44 2.72
C MET A 147 3.50 8.68 2.19
N LEU A 148 4.63 8.73 2.90
CA LEU A 148 5.81 7.93 2.56
C LEU A 148 5.50 6.42 2.66
N ALA A 149 4.78 5.99 3.71
CA ALA A 149 4.32 4.60 3.84
C ALA A 149 3.42 4.18 2.65
N GLU A 150 2.50 5.06 2.23
CA GLU A 150 1.64 4.82 1.06
C GLU A 150 2.45 4.73 -0.25
N ILE A 151 3.49 5.53 -0.43
CA ILE A 151 4.41 5.44 -1.57
C ILE A 151 5.13 4.08 -1.56
N CYS A 152 5.69 3.65 -0.42
CA CYS A 152 6.33 2.34 -0.29
C CYS A 152 5.36 1.20 -0.62
N LYS A 153 4.12 1.28 -0.14
CA LYS A 153 3.04 0.34 -0.46
C LYS A 153 2.73 0.32 -1.96
N GLY A 154 2.65 1.48 -2.60
CA GLY A 154 2.40 1.60 -4.03
C GLY A 154 3.53 1.02 -4.87
N ILE A 155 4.80 1.25 -4.50
CA ILE A 155 5.96 0.62 -5.12
C ILE A 155 5.89 -0.91 -4.94
N TYR A 156 5.56 -1.39 -3.72
CA TYR A 156 5.36 -2.82 -3.48
C TYR A 156 4.28 -3.42 -4.40
N PHE A 157 3.16 -2.72 -4.65
CA PHE A 157 2.14 -3.19 -5.59
C PHE A 157 2.70 -3.33 -7.02
N ASN A 158 3.48 -2.36 -7.49
CA ASN A 158 4.14 -2.47 -8.80
C ASN A 158 5.13 -3.64 -8.84
N LEU A 159 5.89 -3.84 -7.78
CA LEU A 159 6.80 -4.98 -7.67
C LEU A 159 6.07 -6.32 -7.53
N SER A 160 4.81 -6.35 -7.13
CA SER A 160 4.03 -7.57 -6.89
C SER A 160 3.66 -8.33 -8.17
N PHE A 161 3.80 -7.72 -9.35
CA PHE A 161 3.41 -8.35 -10.60
C PHE A 161 4.23 -9.60 -10.92
N TRP A 162 5.51 -9.67 -10.53
CA TRP A 162 6.34 -10.81 -10.84
C TRP A 162 5.74 -12.13 -10.32
N TYR A 163 5.28 -12.18 -9.07
CA TYR A 163 4.72 -13.41 -8.52
C TYR A 163 3.28 -13.71 -8.99
N LYS A 164 2.57 -12.68 -9.50
CA LYS A 164 1.27 -12.86 -10.14
C LYS A 164 1.44 -13.42 -11.56
N LEU A 165 2.45 -12.98 -12.31
CA LEU A 165 2.76 -13.43 -13.67
C LEU A 165 3.41 -14.82 -13.69
N THR A 166 4.14 -15.19 -12.64
CA THR A 166 4.78 -16.51 -12.52
C THR A 166 3.91 -17.55 -11.78
N ASP A 167 2.65 -17.22 -11.47
CA ASP A 167 1.73 -18.05 -10.68
C ASP A 167 2.28 -18.42 -9.27
N GLU A 168 3.29 -17.68 -8.78
CA GLU A 168 3.90 -17.88 -7.46
C GLU A 168 3.24 -16.97 -6.39
N THR A 169 1.92 -16.86 -6.38
CA THR A 169 1.14 -15.94 -5.50
C THR A 169 1.37 -16.13 -4.01
N ARG A 170 1.87 -17.29 -3.59
CA ARG A 170 2.28 -17.57 -2.19
C ARG A 170 3.31 -16.58 -1.65
N TRP A 171 4.18 -16.02 -2.50
CA TRP A 171 5.14 -15.00 -2.08
C TRP A 171 4.46 -13.72 -1.62
N GLY A 172 3.37 -13.35 -2.28
CA GLY A 172 2.56 -12.22 -1.85
C GLY A 172 1.98 -12.42 -0.45
N ALA A 173 1.50 -13.63 -0.11
CA ALA A 173 1.03 -13.95 1.22
C ALA A 173 2.16 -13.89 2.27
N TYR A 174 3.33 -14.44 1.98
CA TYR A 174 4.49 -14.36 2.89
C TYR A 174 4.93 -12.92 3.13
N PHE A 175 5.07 -12.12 2.08
CA PHE A 175 5.44 -10.70 2.24
C PHE A 175 4.40 -9.93 3.04
N SER A 176 3.11 -10.14 2.77
CA SER A 176 2.04 -9.49 3.54
C SER A 176 2.05 -9.88 5.02
N LEU A 177 2.30 -11.16 5.34
CA LEU A 177 2.44 -11.63 6.72
C LEU A 177 3.65 -11.01 7.42
N ILE A 178 4.80 -10.93 6.73
CA ILE A 178 6.01 -10.28 7.27
C ILE A 178 5.72 -8.80 7.56
N GLY A 179 5.11 -8.09 6.61
CA GLY A 179 4.74 -6.68 6.80
C GLY A 179 3.80 -6.49 7.98
N CYS A 180 2.76 -7.35 8.09
CA CYS A 180 1.83 -7.34 9.22
C CYS A 180 2.56 -7.55 10.56
N ALA A 181 3.42 -8.55 10.63
CA ALA A 181 4.19 -8.84 11.84
C ALA A 181 5.07 -7.64 12.25
N ILE A 182 5.75 -7.00 11.30
CA ILE A 182 6.58 -5.82 11.57
C ILE A 182 5.71 -4.66 12.11
N ILE A 183 4.59 -4.36 11.43
CA ILE A 183 3.68 -3.29 11.86
C ILE A 183 3.16 -3.57 13.27
N VAL A 184 2.70 -4.80 13.55
CA VAL A 184 2.17 -5.17 14.87
C VAL A 184 3.23 -5.07 15.95
N VAL A 185 4.40 -5.67 15.73
CA VAL A 185 5.50 -5.66 16.72
C VAL A 185 5.97 -4.24 17.00
N MET A 186 6.18 -3.43 15.98
CA MET A 186 6.59 -2.04 16.15
C MET A 186 5.52 -1.21 16.87
N ASN A 187 4.23 -1.43 16.58
CA ASN A 187 3.17 -0.73 17.31
C ASN A 187 3.15 -1.15 18.79
N ILE A 188 3.23 -2.45 19.11
CA ILE A 188 3.22 -2.93 20.51
C ILE A 188 4.40 -2.36 21.31
N VAL A 189 5.58 -2.25 20.68
CA VAL A 189 6.80 -1.82 21.38
C VAL A 189 6.88 -0.29 21.48
N PHE A 190 6.55 0.43 20.42
CA PHE A 190 6.84 1.87 20.32
C PHE A 190 5.65 2.79 20.54
N VAL A 191 4.42 2.35 20.27
CA VAL A 191 3.23 3.21 20.46
C VAL A 191 3.01 3.60 21.93
N PRO A 192 3.22 2.74 22.94
CA PRO A 192 3.09 3.15 24.34
C PRO A 192 4.04 4.28 24.75
N VAL A 193 5.16 4.45 24.04
CA VAL A 193 6.21 5.44 24.35
C VAL A 193 6.09 6.70 23.48
N TYR A 194 5.84 6.53 22.18
CA TYR A 194 5.88 7.60 21.18
C TYR A 194 4.51 7.95 20.57
N GLY A 195 3.44 7.30 21.02
CA GLY A 195 2.09 7.55 20.57
C GLY A 195 1.90 7.28 19.05
N TYR A 196 1.05 8.10 18.43
CA TYR A 196 0.66 7.97 17.02
C TYR A 196 1.83 8.12 16.03
N ILE A 197 2.91 8.80 16.41
CA ILE A 197 4.10 8.96 15.56
C ILE A 197 4.74 7.59 15.28
N ALA A 198 4.77 6.72 16.30
CA ALA A 198 5.32 5.38 16.17
C ALA A 198 4.54 4.53 15.13
N SER A 199 3.21 4.65 15.07
CA SER A 199 2.39 3.94 14.08
C SER A 199 2.69 4.34 12.65
N ALA A 200 2.92 5.63 12.41
CA ALA A 200 3.29 6.10 11.09
C ALA A 200 4.63 5.50 10.65
N TRP A 201 5.64 5.50 11.52
CA TRP A 201 6.93 4.89 11.23
C TRP A 201 6.87 3.36 11.15
N ALA A 202 6.03 2.71 11.96
CA ALA A 202 5.78 1.27 11.85
C ALA A 202 5.23 0.90 10.46
N SER A 203 4.33 1.71 9.91
CA SER A 203 3.80 1.53 8.56
C SER A 203 4.89 1.70 7.49
N VAL A 204 5.77 2.73 7.63
CA VAL A 204 6.92 2.91 6.73
C VAL A 204 7.85 1.70 6.78
N ALA A 205 8.18 1.22 7.98
CA ALA A 205 9.05 0.06 8.17
C ALA A 205 8.42 -1.21 7.57
N GLY A 206 7.15 -1.48 7.86
CA GLY A 206 6.44 -2.65 7.34
C GLY A 206 6.37 -2.66 5.82
N TYR A 207 5.87 -1.59 5.21
CA TYR A 207 5.77 -1.50 3.75
C TYR A 207 7.14 -1.36 3.08
N GLY A 208 8.11 -0.68 3.70
CA GLY A 208 9.46 -0.57 3.20
C GLY A 208 10.17 -1.92 3.15
N VAL A 209 10.07 -2.73 4.20
CA VAL A 209 10.69 -4.07 4.23
C VAL A 209 10.06 -4.98 3.17
N ILE A 210 8.73 -5.05 3.05
CA ILE A 210 8.10 -5.91 2.03
C ILE A 210 8.39 -5.42 0.61
N MET A 211 8.53 -4.10 0.39
CA MET A 211 8.97 -3.53 -0.87
C MET A 211 10.36 -4.02 -1.25
N LEU A 212 11.33 -3.95 -0.31
CA LEU A 212 12.70 -4.40 -0.53
C LEU A 212 12.78 -5.91 -0.75
N LEU A 213 12.05 -6.71 0.03
CA LEU A 213 11.98 -8.16 -0.14
C LEU A 213 11.38 -8.55 -1.48
N SER A 214 10.30 -7.89 -1.90
CA SER A 214 9.67 -8.14 -3.20
C SER A 214 10.59 -7.75 -4.35
N TYR A 215 11.33 -6.64 -4.24
CA TYR A 215 12.34 -6.25 -5.22
C TYR A 215 13.45 -7.31 -5.32
N TRP A 216 14.06 -7.67 -4.19
CA TRP A 216 15.18 -8.62 -4.17
C TRP A 216 14.79 -9.98 -4.73
N MET A 217 13.63 -10.51 -4.33
CA MET A 217 13.14 -11.80 -4.82
C MET A 217 12.70 -11.72 -6.28
N GLY A 218 12.05 -10.62 -6.66
CA GLY A 218 11.65 -10.36 -8.04
C GLY A 218 12.83 -10.32 -8.99
N GLN A 219 13.94 -9.69 -8.62
CA GLN A 219 15.16 -9.67 -9.43
C GLN A 219 15.77 -11.06 -9.65
N LYS A 220 15.56 -12.00 -8.73
CA LYS A 220 16.02 -13.39 -8.88
C LYS A 220 15.11 -14.24 -9.75
N LYS A 221 13.78 -14.02 -9.67
CA LYS A 221 12.77 -14.86 -10.31
C LYS A 221 12.33 -14.33 -11.68
N TYR A 222 12.15 -13.02 -11.77
CA TYR A 222 11.71 -12.31 -12.96
C TYR A 222 12.45 -10.98 -13.08
N PRO A 223 13.71 -10.97 -13.54
CA PRO A 223 14.55 -9.79 -13.54
C PRO A 223 13.98 -8.68 -14.45
N ILE A 224 13.64 -7.54 -13.86
CA ILE A 224 13.21 -6.32 -14.54
C ILE A 224 14.30 -5.27 -14.34
N GLN A 225 14.77 -4.65 -15.42
CA GLN A 225 15.78 -3.59 -15.35
C GLN A 225 15.11 -2.26 -14.97
N TYR A 226 15.01 -1.99 -13.67
CA TYR A 226 14.58 -0.70 -13.17
C TYR A 226 15.75 0.30 -13.22
N ASP A 227 15.49 1.51 -13.70
CA ASP A 227 16.46 2.61 -13.67
C ASP A 227 16.54 3.22 -12.26
N LEU A 228 17.21 2.48 -11.34
CA LEU A 228 17.33 2.88 -9.95
C LEU A 228 18.04 4.24 -9.76
N LYS A 229 18.93 4.60 -10.68
CA LYS A 229 19.63 5.91 -10.63
C LYS A 229 18.64 7.05 -10.83
N SER A 230 17.82 6.99 -11.87
CA SER A 230 16.78 7.99 -12.11
C SER A 230 15.71 8.00 -11.00
N LEU A 231 15.28 6.83 -10.51
CA LEU A 231 14.34 6.73 -9.41
C LEU A 231 14.89 7.39 -8.13
N GLY A 232 16.16 7.11 -7.78
CA GLY A 232 16.83 7.73 -6.64
C GLY A 232 16.98 9.25 -6.80
N LEU A 233 17.28 9.74 -8.03
CA LEU A 233 17.37 11.16 -8.30
C LEU A 233 16.01 11.87 -8.12
N TYR A 234 14.91 11.27 -8.56
CA TYR A 234 13.57 11.85 -8.36
C TYR A 234 13.19 11.91 -6.88
N ILE A 235 13.51 10.86 -6.10
CA ILE A 235 13.28 10.86 -4.65
C ILE A 235 14.10 11.96 -3.98
N LEU A 236 15.39 12.08 -4.34
CA LEU A 236 16.26 13.12 -3.80
C LEU A 236 15.74 14.52 -4.15
N LEU A 237 15.35 14.73 -5.42
CA LEU A 237 14.78 16.00 -5.86
C LEU A 237 13.52 16.37 -5.08
N ALA A 238 12.62 15.41 -4.92
CA ALA A 238 11.39 15.62 -4.15
C ALA A 238 11.69 15.93 -2.67
N ALA A 239 12.67 15.26 -2.05
CA ALA A 239 13.08 15.52 -0.68
C ALA A 239 13.69 16.94 -0.53
N VAL A 240 14.54 17.36 -1.48
CA VAL A 240 15.11 18.71 -1.50
C VAL A 240 14.02 19.76 -1.66
N LEU A 241 13.09 19.57 -2.60
CA LEU A 241 11.98 20.50 -2.81
C LEU A 241 11.06 20.57 -1.57
N TYR A 242 10.82 19.45 -0.90
CA TYR A 242 10.06 19.43 0.34
C TYR A 242 10.74 20.25 1.44
N VAL A 243 12.05 20.04 1.67
CA VAL A 243 12.81 20.78 2.69
C VAL A 243 12.88 22.28 2.38
N ILE A 244 13.05 22.65 1.10
CA ILE A 244 13.05 24.05 0.68
C ILE A 244 11.66 24.66 0.91
N GLY A 245 10.60 23.96 0.52
CA GLY A 245 9.23 24.45 0.68
C GLY A 245 8.80 24.62 2.14
N GLU A 246 9.32 23.81 3.06
CA GLU A 246 9.07 23.95 4.50
C GLU A 246 9.75 25.19 5.10
N GLN A 247 10.80 25.72 4.46
CA GLN A 247 11.52 26.92 4.89
C GLN A 247 10.97 28.22 4.29
N VAL A 248 10.09 28.12 3.30
CA VAL A 248 9.44 29.30 2.69
C VAL A 248 8.11 29.53 3.39
N PRO A 249 7.93 30.66 4.09
CA PRO A 249 6.73 30.96 4.83
C PRO A 249 5.50 31.18 3.93
#